data_72ea059dbc8f61d748bd6fd7ecd5a908
#
_entry.id   72ea059dbc8f61d748bd6fd7ecd5a908
#
_cell.length_a   1.000
_cell.length_b   1.000
_cell.length_c   1.000
_cell.angle_alpha   90.00
_cell.angle_beta   90.00
_cell.angle_gamma   90.00
#
_symmetry.space_group_name_H-M   'P 1'
#
loop_
_entity.id
_entity.type
_entity.pdbx_description
1 polymer ?
#
loop_
_entity_poly.entity_id
_entity_poly.type
_entity_poly.pdbx_seq_one_letter_code
_entity_poly.pdbx_strand_id
1 'polypeptide(L)'
;MGLKSDLWIKEMSKNGMIEPFCEKQVGKNIVSYGLSSYGYDIRVGHEFMIFTNIGATLVDPKSFDERNVVEVDASKEGFCLVPPNSFALARTIEYFRIPRNVLAICLGKSTYARCGIIVNVTPFEPEFEGHITIEISNTTPLPAKIYANEGIAQVLFLEGDESCEVSYKDKNGKYQGQIGITLPKVLFHVRYHVLFHIRYHVLFHV
;
A
#
# COMPACT_ATOMS: atom_id res chain seq x y z
N MET A 1 3.70 8.86 24.06
CA MET A 1 3.95 8.69 22.60
C MET A 1 5.42 8.36 22.36
N GLY A 2 5.76 7.34 21.59
CA GLY A 2 7.14 6.99 21.32
C GLY A 2 7.36 6.17 20.05
N LEU A 3 8.47 6.51 19.36
CA LEU A 3 9.02 5.67 18.29
C LEU A 3 9.49 4.34 18.90
N LYS A 4 9.13 3.23 18.26
CA LYS A 4 9.40 1.89 18.78
C LYS A 4 10.73 1.34 18.29
N SER A 5 11.49 0.76 19.22
CA SER A 5 12.78 0.13 18.96
C SER A 5 12.64 -1.28 18.38
N ASP A 6 13.75 -1.81 17.93
CA ASP A 6 13.90 -3.19 17.46
C ASP A 6 13.40 -4.24 18.47
N LEU A 7 13.64 -4.06 19.76
CA LEU A 7 13.15 -4.98 20.80
C LEU A 7 11.63 -5.06 20.82
N TRP A 8 10.95 -3.90 20.74
CA TRP A 8 9.51 -3.85 20.70
C TRP A 8 8.94 -4.44 19.40
N ILE A 9 9.54 -4.09 18.24
CA ILE A 9 9.12 -4.61 16.93
C ILE A 9 9.24 -6.14 16.89
N LYS A 10 10.35 -6.67 17.40
CA LYS A 10 10.58 -8.11 17.52
C LYS A 10 9.53 -8.80 18.39
N GLU A 11 9.20 -8.24 19.54
CA GLU A 11 8.19 -8.80 20.44
C GLU A 11 6.79 -8.79 19.81
N MET A 12 6.41 -7.68 19.19
CA MET A 12 5.13 -7.59 18.50
C MET A 12 5.02 -8.51 17.28
N SER A 13 6.14 -8.73 16.59
CA SER A 13 6.17 -9.63 15.42
C SER A 13 6.06 -11.10 15.80
N LYS A 14 6.49 -11.51 17.00
CA LYS A 14 6.18 -12.85 17.53
C LYS A 14 4.69 -13.10 17.68
N ASN A 15 3.91 -12.03 17.90
CA ASN A 15 2.46 -12.06 17.97
C ASN A 15 1.79 -11.79 16.59
N GLY A 16 2.55 -11.85 15.50
CA GLY A 16 2.06 -11.77 14.14
C GLY A 16 1.87 -10.36 13.58
N MET A 17 2.46 -9.31 14.19
CA MET A 17 2.36 -7.94 13.65
C MET A 17 2.95 -7.81 12.24
N ILE A 18 4.04 -8.53 11.95
CA ILE A 18 4.71 -8.60 10.64
C ILE A 18 4.93 -10.05 10.26
N GLU A 19 4.47 -10.48 9.08
CA GLU A 19 4.60 -11.87 8.64
C GLU A 19 4.84 -11.95 7.11
N PRO A 20 5.92 -12.60 6.62
CA PRO A 20 7.01 -13.21 7.40
C PRO A 20 7.95 -12.15 7.99
N PHE A 21 8.39 -12.36 9.24
CA PHE A 21 9.29 -11.46 9.94
C PHE A 21 10.76 -11.88 9.78
N CYS A 22 11.62 -10.94 9.39
CA CYS A 22 13.07 -11.14 9.33
C CYS A 22 13.74 -10.44 10.52
N GLU A 23 14.17 -11.23 11.51
CA GLU A 23 14.69 -10.73 12.78
C GLU A 23 16.02 -9.97 12.68
N LYS A 24 16.76 -10.17 11.59
CA LYS A 24 18.05 -9.53 11.33
C LYS A 24 18.02 -8.79 10.01
N GLN A 25 18.78 -7.72 9.91
CA GLN A 25 18.96 -7.05 8.64
C GLN A 25 19.78 -7.93 7.67
N VAL A 26 19.23 -8.19 6.49
CA VAL A 26 19.90 -8.89 5.39
C VAL A 26 20.27 -7.85 4.34
N GLY A 27 21.52 -7.83 3.86
CA GLY A 27 21.98 -6.76 2.96
C GLY A 27 23.25 -7.08 2.15
N LYS A 28 23.67 -8.34 2.08
CA LYS A 28 24.86 -8.69 1.28
C LYS A 28 24.47 -8.84 -0.20
N ASN A 29 24.97 -7.92 -1.05
CA ASN A 29 24.73 -7.86 -2.50
C ASN A 29 23.27 -7.64 -2.93
N ILE A 30 22.42 -7.15 -2.02
CA ILE A 30 21.01 -6.84 -2.28
C ILE A 30 20.64 -5.51 -1.62
N VAL A 31 19.51 -4.93 -2.00
CA VAL A 31 18.93 -3.81 -1.25
C VAL A 31 18.40 -4.36 0.07
N SER A 32 18.96 -3.90 1.18
CA SER A 32 18.75 -4.49 2.51
C SER A 32 17.31 -4.47 2.98
N TYR A 33 16.92 -5.51 3.73
CA TYR A 33 15.61 -5.63 4.37
C TYR A 33 15.72 -6.28 5.76
N GLY A 34 14.63 -6.26 6.53
CA GLY A 34 14.53 -6.84 7.85
C GLY A 34 14.58 -5.81 8.97
N LEU A 35 14.78 -6.28 10.20
CA LEU A 35 14.74 -5.45 11.41
C LEU A 35 15.90 -4.47 11.45
N SER A 36 15.60 -3.20 11.73
CA SER A 36 16.56 -2.12 11.99
C SER A 36 16.33 -1.54 13.39
N SER A 37 17.20 -0.63 13.85
CA SER A 37 17.19 -0.10 15.24
C SER A 37 15.84 0.51 15.66
N TYR A 38 15.17 1.25 14.76
CA TYR A 38 13.89 1.92 15.00
C TYR A 38 12.96 1.80 13.80
N GLY A 39 12.81 0.57 13.30
CA GLY A 39 11.94 0.32 12.14
C GLY A 39 12.15 -1.06 11.56
N TYR A 40 11.43 -1.32 10.49
CA TYR A 40 11.52 -2.55 9.72
C TYR A 40 11.61 -2.24 8.24
N ASP A 41 12.67 -2.71 7.59
CA ASP A 41 12.85 -2.57 6.15
C ASP A 41 12.02 -3.62 5.41
N ILE A 42 10.97 -3.18 4.74
CA ILE A 42 10.03 -4.04 4.00
C ILE A 42 10.56 -4.40 2.62
N ARG A 43 10.10 -5.55 2.12
CA ARG A 43 10.41 -6.03 0.76
C ARG A 43 9.27 -5.76 -0.20
N VAL A 44 9.62 -5.45 -1.44
CA VAL A 44 8.66 -5.47 -2.55
C VAL A 44 8.54 -6.90 -3.11
N GLY A 45 7.33 -7.35 -3.43
CA GLY A 45 7.07 -8.62 -4.09
C GLY A 45 7.54 -8.65 -5.55
N HIS A 46 7.15 -9.67 -6.28
CA HIS A 46 7.48 -9.83 -7.71
C HIS A 46 6.35 -9.38 -8.64
N GLU A 47 5.18 -9.11 -8.11
CA GLU A 47 4.02 -8.62 -8.85
C GLU A 47 4.04 -7.09 -8.90
N PHE A 48 3.89 -6.54 -10.11
CA PHE A 48 3.85 -5.09 -10.36
C PHE A 48 2.71 -4.76 -11.31
N MET A 49 2.17 -3.55 -11.15
CA MET A 49 1.28 -2.90 -12.12
C MET A 49 1.95 -1.62 -12.59
N ILE A 50 2.45 -1.60 -13.83
CA ILE A 50 3.12 -0.43 -14.40
C ILE A 50 2.09 0.48 -15.03
N PHE A 51 2.14 1.78 -14.70
CA PHE A 51 1.28 2.77 -15.31
C PHE A 51 1.61 2.96 -16.79
N THR A 52 0.56 3.05 -17.61
CA THR A 52 0.64 3.33 -19.04
C THR A 52 -0.41 4.39 -19.42
N ASN A 53 -0.12 5.17 -20.47
CA ASN A 53 -1.03 6.19 -21.00
C ASN A 53 -1.74 5.76 -22.29
N ILE A 54 -1.71 4.44 -22.60
CA ILE A 54 -2.25 3.94 -23.89
C ILE A 54 -3.78 3.90 -23.87
N GLY A 55 -4.40 3.66 -22.71
CA GLY A 55 -5.82 3.37 -22.58
C GLY A 55 -6.72 4.56 -22.27
N ALA A 56 -6.20 5.66 -21.71
CA ALA A 56 -7.01 6.81 -21.27
C ALA A 56 -6.27 8.13 -21.44
N THR A 57 -7.04 9.22 -21.47
CA THR A 57 -6.56 10.60 -21.69
C THR A 57 -6.37 11.39 -20.39
N LEU A 58 -6.86 10.84 -19.25
CA LEU A 58 -6.72 11.48 -17.94
C LEU A 58 -6.66 10.40 -16.83
N VAL A 59 -6.15 10.79 -15.68
CA VAL A 59 -6.17 9.98 -14.45
C VAL A 59 -7.23 10.55 -13.52
N ASP A 60 -8.29 9.78 -13.26
CA ASP A 60 -9.33 10.15 -12.31
C ASP A 60 -9.31 9.18 -11.10
N PRO A 61 -8.95 9.63 -9.88
CA PRO A 61 -8.91 8.77 -8.71
C PRO A 61 -10.29 8.28 -8.25
N LYS A 62 -11.37 8.88 -8.73
CA LYS A 62 -12.75 8.44 -8.45
C LYS A 62 -13.27 7.42 -9.47
N SER A 63 -12.67 7.37 -10.64
CA SER A 63 -13.01 6.47 -11.74
C SER A 63 -11.75 6.05 -12.47
N PHE A 64 -10.88 5.35 -11.72
CA PHE A 64 -9.60 4.90 -12.27
C PHE A 64 -9.82 3.87 -13.37
N ASP A 65 -9.25 4.12 -14.53
CA ASP A 65 -9.34 3.23 -15.68
C ASP A 65 -8.25 2.15 -15.58
N GLU A 66 -8.67 0.89 -15.42
CA GLU A 66 -7.75 -0.24 -15.30
C GLU A 66 -6.87 -0.46 -16.55
N ARG A 67 -7.26 0.10 -17.71
CA ARG A 67 -6.44 0.10 -18.93
C ARG A 67 -5.18 0.97 -18.80
N ASN A 68 -5.11 1.80 -17.75
CA ASN A 68 -3.93 2.60 -17.43
C ASN A 68 -2.82 1.83 -16.72
N VAL A 69 -2.99 0.54 -16.46
CA VAL A 69 -1.95 -0.29 -15.85
C VAL A 69 -1.74 -1.58 -16.66
N VAL A 70 -0.49 -2.04 -16.65
CA VAL A 70 -0.08 -3.32 -17.22
C VAL A 70 0.54 -4.16 -16.11
N GLU A 71 0.03 -5.37 -15.93
CA GLU A 71 0.58 -6.33 -14.96
C GLU A 71 1.91 -6.89 -15.45
N VAL A 72 2.89 -6.94 -14.55
CA VAL A 72 4.23 -7.49 -14.81
C VAL A 72 4.60 -8.42 -13.66
N ASP A 73 4.94 -9.65 -13.99
CA ASP A 73 5.53 -10.60 -13.06
C ASP A 73 7.06 -10.62 -13.23
N ALA A 74 7.75 -10.13 -12.20
CA ALA A 74 9.22 -10.06 -12.16
C ALA A 74 9.88 -11.30 -11.53
N SER A 75 9.14 -12.38 -11.30
CA SER A 75 9.67 -13.59 -10.62
C SER A 75 10.83 -14.24 -11.35
N LYS A 76 10.82 -14.18 -12.68
CA LYS A 76 11.84 -14.79 -13.54
C LYS A 76 13.10 -13.93 -13.67
N GLU A 77 12.93 -12.63 -13.91
CA GLU A 77 14.02 -11.68 -14.14
C GLU A 77 14.62 -11.16 -12.83
N GLY A 78 13.90 -11.27 -11.70
CA GLY A 78 14.29 -10.76 -10.39
C GLY A 78 14.16 -9.23 -10.24
N PHE A 79 13.65 -8.53 -11.25
CA PHE A 79 13.40 -7.08 -11.18
C PHE A 79 12.30 -6.65 -12.16
N CYS A 80 11.66 -5.53 -11.81
CA CYS A 80 10.76 -4.79 -12.71
C CYS A 80 11.47 -3.56 -13.27
N LEU A 81 11.21 -3.21 -14.54
CA LEU A 81 11.66 -1.96 -15.16
C LEU A 81 10.50 -0.95 -15.15
N VAL A 82 10.61 0.08 -14.32
CA VAL A 82 9.67 1.20 -14.32
C VAL A 82 10.08 2.20 -15.39
N PRO A 83 9.22 2.53 -16.38
CA PRO A 83 9.56 3.46 -17.46
C PRO A 83 9.97 4.86 -16.95
N PRO A 84 10.66 5.65 -17.78
CA PRO A 84 11.00 7.03 -17.45
C PRO A 84 9.76 7.88 -17.13
N ASN A 85 9.83 8.72 -16.10
CA ASN A 85 8.76 9.65 -15.72
C ASN A 85 7.38 8.95 -15.53
N SER A 86 7.39 7.70 -15.07
CA SER A 86 6.21 6.88 -14.84
C SER A 86 6.23 6.33 -13.42
N PHE A 87 5.21 5.54 -13.08
CA PHE A 87 5.16 4.87 -11.80
C PHE A 87 4.64 3.43 -11.93
N ALA A 88 4.86 2.66 -10.88
CA ALA A 88 4.33 1.33 -10.72
C ALA A 88 3.70 1.17 -9.35
N LEU A 89 2.68 0.32 -9.27
CA LEU A 89 2.18 -0.22 -8.01
C LEU A 89 2.80 -1.60 -7.81
N ALA A 90 3.11 -1.92 -6.57
CA ALA A 90 3.56 -3.23 -6.15
C ALA A 90 2.95 -3.57 -4.79
N ARG A 91 3.16 -4.78 -4.27
CA ARG A 91 2.78 -5.11 -2.91
C ARG A 91 3.98 -5.53 -2.07
N THR A 92 3.84 -5.41 -0.76
CA THR A 92 4.82 -5.96 0.17
C THR A 92 4.80 -7.49 0.16
N ILE A 93 5.96 -8.10 0.46
CA ILE A 93 6.02 -9.53 0.84
C ILE A 93 5.40 -9.69 2.22
N GLU A 94 5.67 -8.75 3.11
CA GLU A 94 5.18 -8.76 4.48
C GLU A 94 3.68 -8.45 4.52
N TYR A 95 2.97 -9.23 5.33
CA TYR A 95 1.61 -8.99 5.77
C TYR A 95 1.65 -8.31 7.14
N PHE A 96 0.87 -7.27 7.34
CA PHE A 96 0.84 -6.47 8.56
C PHE A 96 -0.46 -6.66 9.33
N ARG A 97 -0.35 -6.62 10.67
CA ARG A 97 -1.48 -6.50 11.61
C ARG A 97 -1.13 -5.43 12.62
N ILE A 98 -1.57 -4.22 12.35
CA ILE A 98 -1.22 -3.04 13.16
C ILE A 98 -2.06 -3.02 14.44
N PRO A 99 -1.43 -2.90 15.64
CA PRO A 99 -2.17 -2.79 16.90
C PRO A 99 -3.03 -1.52 16.97
N ARG A 100 -4.10 -1.56 17.78
CA ARG A 100 -5.07 -0.45 17.92
C ARG A 100 -4.47 0.86 18.44
N ASN A 101 -3.39 0.78 19.19
CA ASN A 101 -2.69 1.94 19.75
C ASN A 101 -1.45 2.34 18.95
N VAL A 102 -1.28 1.82 17.72
CA VAL A 102 -0.09 2.05 16.90
C VAL A 102 -0.48 2.66 15.56
N LEU A 103 0.27 3.69 15.16
CA LEU A 103 0.32 4.22 13.80
C LEU A 103 1.66 3.82 13.19
N ALA A 104 1.66 3.29 11.96
CA ALA A 104 2.91 3.06 11.25
C ALA A 104 3.07 4.02 10.08
N ILE A 105 4.31 4.50 9.87
CA ILE A 105 4.68 5.41 8.78
C ILE A 105 5.75 4.73 7.94
N CYS A 106 5.57 4.76 6.62
CA CYS A 106 6.51 4.18 5.68
C CYS A 106 7.30 5.27 4.95
N LEU A 107 8.62 5.08 4.85
CA LEU A 107 9.54 5.98 4.18
C LEU A 107 10.38 5.19 3.17
N GLY A 108 10.61 5.76 1.97
CA GLY A 108 11.44 5.12 0.95
C GLY A 108 12.89 4.93 1.40
N LYS A 109 13.54 3.85 0.91
CA LYS A 109 14.94 3.59 1.21
C LYS A 109 15.87 4.58 0.50
N SER A 110 16.91 4.99 1.22
CA SER A 110 17.91 5.94 0.73
C SER A 110 18.64 5.46 -0.55
N THR A 111 18.75 4.16 -0.78
CA THR A 111 19.34 3.58 -1.99
C THR A 111 18.54 3.99 -3.23
N TYR A 112 17.23 3.83 -3.20
CA TYR A 112 16.34 4.23 -4.29
C TYR A 112 16.18 5.75 -4.38
N ALA A 113 16.06 6.43 -3.25
CA ALA A 113 15.91 7.89 -3.21
C ALA A 113 17.07 8.61 -3.89
N ARG A 114 18.32 8.13 -3.70
CA ARG A 114 19.52 8.68 -4.36
C ARG A 114 19.58 8.41 -5.87
N CYS A 115 18.77 7.51 -6.38
CA CYS A 115 18.61 7.24 -7.81
C CYS A 115 17.40 7.95 -8.41
N GLY A 116 16.74 8.87 -7.69
CA GLY A 116 15.56 9.57 -8.16
C GLY A 116 14.30 8.69 -8.17
N ILE A 117 14.28 7.63 -7.38
CA ILE A 117 13.10 6.77 -7.20
C ILE A 117 12.40 7.16 -5.90
N ILE A 118 11.14 7.56 -6.02
CA ILE A 118 10.31 7.93 -4.87
C ILE A 118 9.40 6.74 -4.55
N VAL A 119 9.44 6.31 -3.30
CA VAL A 119 8.50 5.34 -2.76
C VAL A 119 7.54 6.08 -1.86
N ASN A 120 6.26 6.02 -2.19
CA ASN A 120 5.19 6.61 -1.42
C ASN A 120 4.30 5.50 -0.84
N VAL A 121 3.95 5.62 0.42
CA VAL A 121 2.98 4.76 1.09
C VAL A 121 2.26 5.61 2.12
N THR A 122 0.94 5.55 2.13
CA THR A 122 0.15 6.25 3.15
C THR A 122 0.31 5.59 4.52
N PRO A 123 0.06 6.29 5.64
CA PRO A 123 0.17 5.71 6.98
C PRO A 123 -0.67 4.45 7.14
N PHE A 124 -0.15 3.44 7.85
CA PHE A 124 -0.92 2.27 8.25
C PHE A 124 -1.65 2.61 9.53
N GLU A 125 -2.96 2.83 9.40
CA GLU A 125 -3.80 3.21 10.52
C GLU A 125 -3.94 2.08 11.55
N PRO A 126 -4.34 2.41 12.81
CA PRO A 126 -4.65 1.42 13.84
C PRO A 126 -5.62 0.33 13.35
N GLU A 127 -5.30 -0.93 13.64
CA GLU A 127 -6.04 -2.13 13.23
C GLU A 127 -6.11 -2.35 11.71
N PHE A 128 -5.29 -1.67 10.91
CA PHE A 128 -5.08 -2.07 9.52
C PHE A 128 -4.49 -3.49 9.49
N GLU A 129 -5.03 -4.31 8.62
CA GLU A 129 -4.55 -5.66 8.35
C GLU A 129 -4.45 -5.89 6.84
N GLY A 130 -3.33 -6.44 6.35
CA GLY A 130 -3.14 -6.72 4.93
C GLY A 130 -1.70 -6.59 4.45
N HIS A 131 -1.47 -6.94 3.19
CA HIS A 131 -0.29 -6.51 2.46
C HIS A 131 -0.43 -5.02 2.13
N ILE A 132 0.69 -4.32 1.97
CA ILE A 132 0.70 -2.90 1.62
C ILE A 132 0.85 -2.76 0.11
N THR A 133 0.02 -1.96 -0.52
CA THR A 133 0.29 -1.48 -1.87
C THR A 133 1.33 -0.36 -1.78
N ILE A 134 2.38 -0.48 -2.59
CA ILE A 134 3.53 0.44 -2.62
C ILE A 134 3.45 1.20 -3.94
N GLU A 135 3.48 2.52 -3.89
CA GLU A 135 3.56 3.41 -5.05
C GLU A 135 5.02 3.77 -5.32
N ILE A 136 5.55 3.36 -6.46
CA ILE A 136 6.96 3.53 -6.85
C ILE A 136 7.04 4.44 -8.06
N SER A 137 7.50 5.66 -7.89
CA SER A 137 7.63 6.65 -8.97
C SER A 137 9.08 6.74 -9.46
N ASN A 138 9.28 6.59 -10.76
CA ASN A 138 10.54 6.88 -11.42
C ASN A 138 10.52 8.32 -11.95
N THR A 139 11.23 9.23 -11.27
CA THR A 139 11.31 10.65 -11.68
C THR A 139 12.46 10.93 -12.63
N THR A 140 13.16 9.89 -13.09
CA THR A 140 14.33 10.05 -13.98
C THR A 140 13.96 9.89 -15.45
N PRO A 141 14.76 10.40 -16.39
CA PRO A 141 14.56 10.22 -17.82
C PRO A 141 14.98 8.82 -18.32
N LEU A 142 15.41 7.91 -17.45
CA LEU A 142 15.86 6.56 -17.77
C LEU A 142 14.95 5.52 -17.13
N PRO A 143 14.81 4.31 -17.71
CA PRO A 143 14.14 3.19 -17.04
C PRO A 143 14.86 2.83 -15.74
N ALA A 144 14.10 2.61 -14.67
CA ALA A 144 14.63 2.28 -13.34
C ALA A 144 14.36 0.82 -12.98
N LYS A 145 15.36 0.12 -12.45
CA LYS A 145 15.23 -1.24 -11.92
C LYS A 145 14.71 -1.20 -10.49
N ILE A 146 13.65 -1.94 -10.24
CA ILE A 146 13.14 -2.25 -8.90
C ILE A 146 13.33 -3.75 -8.68
N TYR A 147 14.18 -4.10 -7.73
CA TYR A 147 14.53 -5.51 -7.47
C TYR A 147 13.43 -6.20 -6.66
N ALA A 148 12.86 -7.25 -7.23
CA ALA A 148 11.84 -8.06 -6.56
C ALA A 148 12.46 -8.84 -5.38
N ASN A 149 11.66 -9.02 -4.33
CA ASN A 149 12.03 -9.71 -3.09
C ASN A 149 13.15 -9.02 -2.26
N GLU A 150 13.53 -7.80 -2.62
CA GLU A 150 14.49 -6.98 -1.91
C GLU A 150 13.85 -5.80 -1.19
N GLY A 151 14.62 -5.11 -0.34
CA GLY A 151 14.16 -3.98 0.44
C GLY A 151 13.76 -2.79 -0.44
N ILE A 152 12.64 -2.13 -0.11
CA ILE A 152 12.10 -0.99 -0.87
C ILE A 152 11.86 0.25 -0.01
N ALA A 153 11.46 0.05 1.23
CA ALA A 153 11.08 1.12 2.14
C ALA A 153 11.29 0.69 3.59
N GLN A 154 11.25 1.64 4.53
CA GLN A 154 11.33 1.40 5.96
C GLN A 154 10.04 1.82 6.64
N VAL A 155 9.50 0.96 7.49
CA VAL A 155 8.33 1.21 8.32
C VAL A 155 8.76 1.58 9.73
N LEU A 156 8.29 2.72 10.23
CA LEU A 156 8.44 3.20 11.59
C LEU A 156 7.14 2.99 12.36
N PHE A 157 7.22 2.57 13.62
CA PHE A 157 6.06 2.32 14.47
C PHE A 157 6.01 3.34 15.61
N LEU A 158 4.87 4.02 15.72
CA LEU A 158 4.61 5.04 16.74
C LEU A 158 3.43 4.59 17.60
N GLU A 159 3.67 4.40 18.89
CA GLU A 159 2.61 4.08 19.83
C GLU A 159 2.01 5.36 20.38
N GLY A 160 0.69 5.47 20.32
CA GLY A 160 -0.07 6.58 20.91
C GLY A 160 -0.08 6.52 22.43
N ASP A 161 -0.28 7.65 23.09
CA ASP A 161 -0.48 7.72 24.56
C ASP A 161 -1.83 7.11 24.95
N GLU A 162 -2.78 7.11 24.01
CA GLU A 162 -4.13 6.56 24.17
C GLU A 162 -4.48 5.68 22.96
N SER A 163 -5.36 4.72 23.15
CA SER A 163 -5.97 4.00 22.04
C SER A 163 -6.96 4.88 21.29
N CYS A 164 -7.00 4.78 19.96
CA CYS A 164 -7.98 5.52 19.17
C CYS A 164 -9.41 5.03 19.47
N GLU A 165 -10.38 5.96 19.49
CA GLU A 165 -11.80 5.63 19.64
C GLU A 165 -12.31 4.82 18.45
N VAL A 166 -11.95 5.23 17.23
CA VAL A 166 -12.38 4.60 15.97
C VAL A 166 -11.16 4.20 15.14
N SER A 167 -10.96 2.90 14.95
CA SER A 167 -9.85 2.34 14.17
C SER A 167 -10.17 2.23 12.68
N TYR A 168 -9.18 1.82 11.88
CA TYR A 168 -9.36 1.52 10.46
C TYR A 168 -10.35 0.35 10.23
N LYS A 169 -10.30 -0.64 11.11
CA LYS A 169 -11.21 -1.78 11.08
C LYS A 169 -12.64 -1.35 11.41
N ASP A 170 -12.83 -0.50 12.42
CA ASP A 170 -14.14 0.01 12.82
C ASP A 170 -14.82 0.82 11.70
N LYS A 171 -14.02 1.57 10.91
CA LYS A 171 -14.49 2.34 9.75
C LYS A 171 -14.80 1.47 8.51
N ASN A 172 -14.56 0.16 8.55
CA ASN A 172 -14.53 -0.71 7.36
C ASN A 172 -13.63 -0.10 6.27
N GLY A 173 -12.39 0.21 6.63
CA GLY A 173 -11.44 0.88 5.75
C GLY A 173 -11.31 0.19 4.39
N LYS A 174 -11.30 0.96 3.31
CA LYS A 174 -11.42 0.48 1.92
C LYS A 174 -10.33 -0.50 1.47
N TYR A 175 -9.21 -0.55 2.19
CA TYR A 175 -8.08 -1.44 1.92
C TYR A 175 -7.86 -2.48 3.03
N GLN A 176 -8.82 -2.65 3.94
CA GLN A 176 -8.74 -3.67 4.99
C GLN A 176 -8.73 -5.08 4.38
N GLY A 177 -7.79 -5.90 4.85
CA GLY A 177 -7.66 -7.29 4.41
C GLY A 177 -7.11 -7.47 2.99
N GLN A 178 -6.46 -6.45 2.40
CA GLN A 178 -5.94 -6.58 1.03
C GLN A 178 -4.84 -7.65 0.94
N ILE A 179 -4.91 -8.49 -0.11
CA ILE A 179 -3.99 -9.59 -0.36
C ILE A 179 -3.05 -9.26 -1.54
N GLY A 180 -3.59 -8.73 -2.63
CA GLY A 180 -2.86 -8.33 -3.83
C GLY A 180 -2.61 -6.83 -3.92
N ILE A 181 -2.12 -6.38 -5.08
CA ILE A 181 -2.05 -4.95 -5.42
C ILE A 181 -3.48 -4.44 -5.57
N THR A 182 -3.80 -3.36 -4.87
CA THR A 182 -5.14 -2.78 -4.90
C THR A 182 -5.12 -1.44 -5.62
N LEU A 183 -5.92 -1.32 -6.67
CA LEU A 183 -6.14 -0.08 -7.40
C LEU A 183 -6.92 0.95 -6.56
N PRO A 184 -6.91 2.25 -6.95
CA PRO A 184 -7.63 3.29 -6.22
C PRO A 184 -9.11 2.95 -6.01
N LYS A 185 -9.59 3.07 -4.76
CA LYS A 185 -10.99 2.84 -4.39
C LYS A 185 -11.56 4.11 -3.77
N VAL A 186 -12.77 4.48 -4.17
CA VAL A 186 -13.57 5.51 -3.52
C VAL A 186 -14.84 4.86 -2.96
N LEU A 187 -15.12 5.08 -1.70
CA LEU A 187 -16.37 4.63 -1.09
C LEU A 187 -17.48 5.58 -1.54
N PHE A 188 -18.34 5.13 -2.44
CA PHE A 188 -19.55 5.85 -2.77
C PHE A 188 -20.61 5.53 -1.72
N HIS A 189 -21.09 6.54 -0.99
CA HIS A 189 -22.33 6.41 -0.23
C HIS A 189 -23.48 6.35 -1.27
N VAL A 190 -23.99 5.16 -1.52
CA VAL A 190 -25.22 5.01 -2.31
C VAL A 190 -26.36 5.58 -1.45
N ARG A 191 -26.74 6.83 -1.70
CA ARG A 191 -28.00 7.34 -1.20
C ARG A 191 -29.09 6.59 -1.95
N TYR A 192 -29.74 5.63 -1.30
CA TYR A 192 -30.97 5.06 -1.82
C TYR A 192 -32.00 6.19 -1.90
N HIS A 193 -32.20 6.77 -3.09
CA HIS A 193 -33.39 7.53 -3.37
C HIS A 193 -34.54 6.52 -3.43
N VAL A 194 -35.31 6.45 -2.37
CA VAL A 194 -36.60 5.75 -2.39
C VAL A 194 -37.47 6.54 -3.37
N LEU A 195 -37.58 6.03 -4.59
CA LEU A 195 -38.57 6.52 -5.57
C LEU A 195 -39.93 6.10 -5.06
N PHE A 196 -40.66 7.01 -4.39
CA PHE A 196 -42.07 6.88 -4.17
C PHE A 196 -42.74 6.91 -5.53
N HIS A 197 -43.20 5.76 -6.02
CA HIS A 197 -44.12 5.67 -7.15
C HIS A 197 -45.46 6.21 -6.69
N ILE A 198 -45.74 7.47 -6.96
CA ILE A 198 -47.11 8.03 -6.89
C ILE A 198 -47.84 7.48 -8.10
N ARG A 199 -48.68 6.46 -7.87
CA ARG A 199 -49.70 6.04 -8.88
C ARG A 199 -50.79 7.10 -8.94
N TYR A 200 -50.81 7.92 -10.00
CA TYR A 200 -51.98 8.71 -10.37
C TYR A 200 -53.05 7.77 -10.94
N HIS A 201 -54.14 7.59 -10.20
CA HIS A 201 -55.37 7.05 -10.75
C HIS A 201 -56.08 8.19 -11.49
N VAL A 202 -56.04 8.15 -12.80
CA VAL A 202 -56.89 8.99 -13.62
C VAL A 202 -58.23 8.27 -13.74
N LEU A 203 -59.28 8.79 -13.07
CA LEU A 203 -60.67 8.41 -13.28
C LEU A 203 -61.20 9.17 -14.50
N PHE A 204 -61.41 8.46 -15.59
CA PHE A 204 -62.27 8.97 -16.66
C PHE A 204 -63.72 8.69 -16.28
N HIS A 205 -64.54 9.74 -16.14
CA HIS A 205 -66.01 9.65 -16.20
C HIS A 205 -66.43 10.07 -17.59
N VAL A 206 -67.17 9.18 -18.25
CA VAL A 206 -68.04 9.47 -19.39
C VAL A 206 -69.45 9.76 -18.88
#